data_300e91bbaa30fb63e956f5b5170a44ad
#
_entry.id   300e91bbaa30fb63e956f5b5170a44ad
#
_cell.length_a   1.000
_cell.length_b   1.000
_cell.length_c   1.000
_cell.angle_alpha   90.00
_cell.angle_beta   90.00
_cell.angle_gamma   90.00
#
_symmetry.space_group_name_H-M   'P 1'
#
loop_
_entity.id
_entity.type
_entity.pdbx_description
1 polymer ?
#
loop_
_entity_poly.entity_id
_entity_poly.type
_entity_poly.pdbx_seq_one_letter_code
_entity_poly.pdbx_strand_id
1 'polypeptide(L)'
;MDNLDILTAGPIPPNPAELLNSQRMKTLLDTVKGIYDMVIVDVPPMLEVTDTQILSRHLDAVVLVVKQGQTQKLAVKRAVELLNLAHANLLGYIMNDVNADGDAAYGYGYGYGYGEDNGK
;
A
#
# COMPACT_ATOMS: atom_id res chain seq x y z
N MET A 1 10.06 15.27 -17.09
CA MET A 1 10.35 13.83 -17.30
C MET A 1 9.46 13.42 -18.46
N ASP A 2 10.05 12.87 -19.49
CA ASP A 2 9.33 12.68 -20.76
C ASP A 2 8.24 11.58 -20.74
N ASN A 3 8.10 10.83 -19.63
CA ASN A 3 7.13 9.72 -19.49
C ASN A 3 6.39 9.74 -18.14
N LEU A 4 6.20 10.90 -17.54
CA LEU A 4 5.48 11.05 -16.28
C LEU A 4 4.53 12.24 -16.35
N ASP A 5 3.25 11.97 -16.23
CA ASP A 5 2.20 12.96 -16.05
C ASP A 5 1.72 12.97 -14.60
N ILE A 6 1.40 14.13 -14.07
CA ILE A 6 0.94 14.30 -12.70
C ILE A 6 -0.42 14.98 -12.71
N LEU A 7 -1.41 14.29 -12.15
CA LEU A 7 -2.71 14.87 -11.85
C LEU A 7 -2.74 15.29 -10.38
N THR A 8 -2.66 16.57 -10.12
CA THR A 8 -2.72 17.11 -8.76
C THR A 8 -4.14 17.13 -8.20
N ALA A 9 -4.27 16.98 -6.88
CA ALA A 9 -5.53 17.19 -6.20
C ALA A 9 -5.96 18.67 -6.36
N GLY A 10 -7.22 18.87 -6.66
CA GLY A 10 -7.82 20.21 -6.67
C GLY A 10 -8.19 20.68 -5.25
N PRO A 11 -9.01 21.74 -5.12
CA PRO A 11 -9.57 22.16 -3.85
C PRO A 11 -10.40 21.04 -3.22
N ILE A 12 -10.38 20.96 -1.90
CA ILE A 12 -11.12 19.94 -1.16
C ILE A 12 -12.63 20.14 -1.37
N PRO A 13 -13.34 19.16 -1.94
CA PRO A 13 -14.77 19.24 -2.14
C PRO A 13 -15.52 19.06 -0.80
N PRO A 14 -16.76 19.55 -0.68
CA PRO A 14 -17.56 19.40 0.53
C PRO A 14 -17.93 17.93 0.84
N ASN A 15 -17.93 17.06 -0.17
CA ASN A 15 -18.32 15.64 -0.07
C ASN A 15 -17.33 14.71 -0.79
N PRO A 16 -16.10 14.56 -0.30
CA PRO A 16 -15.04 13.81 -0.99
C PRO A 16 -15.42 12.33 -1.21
N ALA A 17 -16.03 11.68 -0.23
CA ALA A 17 -16.43 10.28 -0.35
C ALA A 17 -17.42 10.00 -1.49
N GLU A 18 -18.41 10.88 -1.67
CA GLU A 18 -19.36 10.79 -2.79
C GLU A 18 -18.67 10.98 -4.15
N LEU A 19 -17.74 11.94 -4.22
CA LEU A 19 -16.96 12.20 -5.43
C LEU A 19 -16.13 10.97 -5.82
N LEU A 20 -15.43 10.37 -4.85
CA LEU A 20 -14.60 9.19 -5.06
C LEU A 20 -15.43 7.94 -5.46
N ASN A 21 -16.66 7.83 -4.96
CA ASN A 21 -17.58 6.75 -5.33
C ASN A 21 -18.42 7.04 -6.59
N SER A 22 -18.20 8.16 -7.23
CA SER A 22 -19.00 8.59 -8.38
C SER A 22 -18.65 7.85 -9.67
N GLN A 23 -19.60 7.82 -10.63
CA GLN A 23 -19.34 7.32 -11.98
C GLN A 23 -18.25 8.12 -12.70
N ARG A 24 -18.08 9.40 -12.37
CA ARG A 24 -17.00 10.24 -12.93
C ARG A 24 -15.63 9.74 -12.51
N MET A 25 -15.44 9.35 -11.24
CA MET A 25 -14.19 8.79 -10.76
C MET A 25 -13.89 7.47 -11.45
N LYS A 26 -14.86 6.59 -11.60
CA LYS A 26 -14.71 5.34 -12.37
C LYS A 26 -14.25 5.61 -13.79
N THR A 27 -14.96 6.51 -14.49
CA THR A 27 -14.61 6.86 -15.88
C THR A 27 -13.20 7.43 -15.98
N LEU A 28 -12.80 8.28 -15.01
CA LEU A 28 -11.43 8.80 -14.95
C LEU A 28 -10.40 7.67 -14.82
N LEU A 29 -10.59 6.76 -13.84
CA LEU A 29 -9.68 5.63 -13.62
C LEU A 29 -9.60 4.72 -14.85
N ASP A 30 -10.73 4.41 -15.48
CA ASP A 30 -10.76 3.59 -16.70
C ASP A 30 -10.05 4.29 -17.87
N THR A 31 -10.22 5.60 -17.99
CA THR A 31 -9.56 6.40 -19.03
C THR A 31 -8.04 6.39 -18.87
N VAL A 32 -7.53 6.68 -17.65
CA VAL A 32 -6.08 6.73 -17.42
C VAL A 32 -5.45 5.34 -17.52
N LYS A 33 -6.13 4.27 -17.11
CA LYS A 33 -5.69 2.88 -17.33
C LYS A 33 -5.56 2.52 -18.80
N GLY A 34 -6.34 3.14 -19.69
CA GLY A 34 -6.25 2.93 -21.13
C GLY A 34 -5.13 3.71 -21.82
N ILE A 35 -4.55 4.71 -21.15
CA ILE A 35 -3.53 5.62 -21.71
C ILE A 35 -2.14 5.29 -21.17
N TYR A 36 -2.02 4.93 -19.90
CA TYR A 36 -0.75 4.74 -19.19
C TYR A 36 -0.47 3.26 -18.88
N ASP A 37 0.78 2.87 -18.98
CA ASP A 37 1.25 1.52 -18.59
C ASP A 37 1.11 1.28 -17.09
N MET A 38 1.25 2.34 -16.27
CA MET A 38 1.10 2.30 -14.84
C MET A 38 0.44 3.59 -14.33
N VAL A 39 -0.52 3.43 -13.42
CA VAL A 39 -1.18 4.54 -12.73
C VAL A 39 -0.99 4.36 -11.23
N ILE A 40 -0.36 5.33 -10.57
CA ILE A 40 -0.16 5.36 -9.13
C ILE A 40 -1.13 6.37 -8.54
N VAL A 41 -1.94 5.93 -7.59
CA VAL A 41 -2.88 6.77 -6.86
C VAL A 41 -2.37 6.96 -5.43
N ASP A 42 -1.94 8.18 -5.10
CA ASP A 42 -1.56 8.54 -3.74
C ASP A 42 -2.81 8.84 -2.92
N VAL A 43 -2.93 8.19 -1.78
CA VAL A 43 -4.12 8.24 -0.93
C VAL A 43 -3.75 8.50 0.54
N PRO A 44 -4.62 9.17 1.31
CA PRO A 44 -4.38 9.43 2.72
C PRO A 44 -4.31 8.15 3.57
N PRO A 45 -3.83 8.26 4.83
CA PRO A 45 -3.74 7.11 5.73
C PRO A 45 -5.07 6.38 5.89
N MET A 46 -5.06 5.07 5.65
CA MET A 46 -6.26 4.24 5.54
C MET A 46 -7.14 4.20 6.79
N LEU A 47 -6.53 4.36 7.97
CA LEU A 47 -7.26 4.30 9.24
C LEU A 47 -7.91 5.63 9.64
N GLU A 48 -7.54 6.72 8.99
CA GLU A 48 -8.01 8.06 9.32
C GLU A 48 -9.25 8.46 8.51
N VAL A 49 -9.33 7.98 7.25
CA VAL A 49 -10.40 8.35 6.33
C VAL A 49 -10.92 7.16 5.53
N THR A 50 -12.19 7.20 5.16
CA THR A 50 -12.85 6.15 4.37
C THR A 50 -12.49 6.17 2.88
N ASP A 51 -11.89 7.26 2.41
CA ASP A 51 -11.58 7.51 1.01
C ASP A 51 -10.73 6.41 0.38
N THR A 52 -9.71 5.97 1.11
CA THR A 52 -8.83 4.87 0.69
C THR A 52 -9.59 3.55 0.52
N GLN A 53 -10.55 3.25 1.40
CA GLN A 53 -11.38 2.04 1.29
C GLN A 53 -12.30 2.10 0.07
N ILE A 54 -12.84 3.28 -0.25
CA ILE A 54 -13.69 3.48 -1.43
C ILE A 54 -12.86 3.28 -2.70
N LEU A 55 -11.71 3.93 -2.80
CA LEU A 55 -10.84 3.85 -3.97
C LEU A 55 -10.25 2.46 -4.18
N SER A 56 -9.87 1.76 -3.11
CA SER A 56 -9.23 0.44 -3.20
C SER A 56 -10.06 -0.59 -3.97
N ARG A 57 -11.37 -0.44 -4.01
CA ARG A 57 -12.29 -1.31 -4.78
C ARG A 57 -12.21 -1.10 -6.29
N HIS A 58 -11.66 0.02 -6.73
CA HIS A 58 -11.55 0.39 -8.15
C HIS A 58 -10.13 0.26 -8.69
N LEU A 59 -9.19 -0.12 -7.83
CA LEU A 59 -7.77 -0.28 -8.17
C LEU A 59 -7.43 -1.77 -8.38
N ASP A 60 -6.49 -2.03 -9.28
CA ASP A 60 -6.06 -3.40 -9.57
C ASP A 60 -5.22 -3.98 -8.43
N ALA A 61 -4.54 -3.11 -7.68
CA ALA A 61 -3.72 -3.49 -6.54
C ALA A 61 -3.56 -2.35 -5.53
N VAL A 62 -3.24 -2.72 -4.29
CA VAL A 62 -2.93 -1.80 -3.19
C VAL A 62 -1.60 -2.21 -2.57
N VAL A 63 -0.78 -1.22 -2.23
CA VAL A 63 0.46 -1.38 -1.46
C VAL A 63 0.36 -0.51 -0.21
N LEU A 64 0.59 -1.09 0.97
CA LEU A 64 0.65 -0.34 2.22
C LEU A 64 2.05 0.25 2.40
N VAL A 65 2.11 1.55 2.71
CA VAL A 65 3.36 2.19 3.15
C VAL A 65 3.39 2.23 4.67
N VAL A 66 4.42 1.62 5.25
CA VAL A 66 4.62 1.46 6.70
C VAL A 66 5.91 2.18 7.09
N LYS A 67 5.84 3.06 8.07
CA LYS A 67 7.03 3.77 8.57
C LYS A 67 7.66 3.01 9.72
N GLN A 68 8.95 2.68 9.58
CA GLN A 68 9.71 1.97 10.62
C GLN A 68 9.75 2.79 11.92
N GLY A 69 9.56 2.11 13.05
CA GLY A 69 9.59 2.72 14.37
C GLY A 69 8.39 3.62 14.73
N GLN A 70 7.55 3.97 13.75
CA GLN A 70 6.39 4.85 13.94
C GLN A 70 5.04 4.10 13.78
N THR A 71 4.90 3.30 12.72
CA THR A 71 3.64 2.60 12.47
C THR A 71 3.51 1.40 13.40
N GLN A 72 2.49 1.40 14.23
CA GLN A 72 2.22 0.30 15.16
C GLN A 72 1.78 -0.95 14.42
N LYS A 73 2.23 -2.13 14.88
CA LYS A 73 1.84 -3.43 14.30
C LYS A 73 0.33 -3.64 14.27
N LEU A 74 -0.37 -3.17 15.31
CA LEU A 74 -1.83 -3.26 15.39
C LEU A 74 -2.52 -2.40 14.31
N ALA A 75 -1.97 -1.24 13.99
CA ALA A 75 -2.48 -0.38 12.92
C ALA A 75 -2.32 -1.05 11.55
N VAL A 76 -1.17 -1.68 11.28
CA VAL A 76 -0.97 -2.45 10.05
C VAL A 76 -1.98 -3.59 9.95
N LYS A 77 -2.15 -4.37 11.02
CA LYS A 77 -3.13 -5.47 11.06
C LYS A 77 -4.53 -4.98 10.75
N ARG A 78 -4.96 -3.88 11.37
CA ARG A 78 -6.28 -3.30 11.14
C ARG A 78 -6.45 -2.79 9.70
N ALA A 79 -5.42 -2.18 9.11
CA ALA A 79 -5.45 -1.76 7.72
C ALA A 79 -5.63 -2.95 6.77
N VAL A 80 -4.91 -4.06 7.00
CA VAL A 80 -5.06 -5.31 6.24
C VAL A 80 -6.48 -5.88 6.37
N GLU A 81 -7.04 -5.91 7.58
CA GLU A 81 -8.42 -6.37 7.82
C GLU A 81 -9.43 -5.53 7.02
N LEU A 82 -9.29 -4.21 7.01
CA LEU A 82 -10.16 -3.31 6.27
C LEU A 82 -10.03 -3.48 4.75
N LEU A 83 -8.82 -3.67 4.24
CA LEU A 83 -8.59 -3.96 2.81
C LEU A 83 -9.23 -5.29 2.39
N ASN A 84 -9.10 -6.31 3.22
CA ASN A 84 -9.74 -7.61 2.98
C ASN A 84 -11.28 -7.49 2.98
N LEU A 85 -11.86 -6.74 3.92
CA LEU A 85 -13.30 -6.46 3.95
C LEU A 85 -13.77 -5.66 2.72
N ALA A 86 -12.91 -4.81 2.19
CA ALA A 86 -13.17 -4.06 0.96
C ALA A 86 -12.96 -4.91 -0.31
N HIS A 87 -12.52 -6.16 -0.19
CA HIS A 87 -12.10 -7.03 -1.30
C HIS A 87 -11.00 -6.42 -2.17
N ALA A 88 -10.14 -5.60 -1.57
CA ALA A 88 -9.01 -5.00 -2.26
C ALA A 88 -7.88 -6.02 -2.45
N ASN A 89 -7.21 -5.98 -3.60
CA ASN A 89 -6.05 -6.81 -3.89
C ASN A 89 -4.80 -6.21 -3.23
N LEU A 90 -4.49 -6.62 -2.01
CA LEU A 90 -3.30 -6.18 -1.28
C LEU A 90 -2.08 -6.98 -1.74
N LEU A 91 -1.13 -6.32 -2.42
CA LEU A 91 0.13 -6.94 -2.86
C LEU A 91 1.14 -7.12 -1.73
N GLY A 92 1.10 -6.23 -0.74
CA GLY A 92 2.04 -6.25 0.37
C GLY A 92 2.26 -4.86 0.96
N TYR A 93 3.44 -4.66 1.57
CA TYR A 93 3.79 -3.38 2.16
C TYR A 93 5.22 -2.95 1.80
N ILE A 94 5.45 -1.65 1.81
CA ILE A 94 6.76 -1.03 1.68
C ILE A 94 7.14 -0.43 3.04
N MET A 95 8.31 -0.83 3.55
CA MET A 95 8.87 -0.22 4.74
C MET A 95 9.58 1.08 4.35
N ASN A 96 9.10 2.20 4.88
CA ASN A 96 9.69 3.51 4.66
C ASN A 96 10.48 3.96 5.90
N ASP A 97 11.41 4.89 5.71
CA ASP A 97 12.25 5.47 6.78
C ASP A 97 13.06 4.40 7.56
N VAL A 98 13.62 3.45 6.81
CA VAL A 98 14.42 2.37 7.37
C VAL A 98 15.79 2.92 7.78
N ASN A 99 16.15 2.79 9.06
CA ASN A 99 17.49 3.14 9.53
C ASN A 99 18.49 2.08 9.06
N ALA A 100 19.38 2.45 8.17
CA ALA A 100 20.42 1.58 7.62
C ALA A 100 21.37 1.00 8.70
N ASP A 101 21.51 1.68 9.84
CA ASP A 101 22.37 1.26 10.94
C ASP A 101 21.74 0.18 11.85
N GLY A 102 20.44 -0.13 11.68
CA GLY A 102 19.73 -1.13 12.50
C GLY A 102 19.61 -2.52 11.85
N ASP A 103 19.84 -2.65 10.56
CA ASP A 103 19.54 -3.89 9.81
C ASP A 103 20.68 -4.92 9.80
N ALA A 104 21.83 -4.64 10.41
CA ALA A 104 22.88 -5.66 10.61
C ALA A 104 22.45 -6.80 11.57
N ALA A 105 21.31 -6.67 12.26
CA ALA A 105 20.82 -7.66 13.22
C ALA A 105 19.82 -8.70 12.65
N TYR A 106 19.28 -8.48 11.43
CA TYR A 106 18.44 -9.47 10.75
C TYR A 106 19.20 -10.16 9.61
N GLY A 107 20.38 -10.69 9.96
CA GLY A 107 21.08 -11.61 9.09
C GLY A 107 20.19 -12.84 8.83
N TYR A 108 19.96 -13.13 7.58
CA TYR A 108 19.35 -14.39 7.12
C TYR A 108 20.20 -15.56 7.59
N GLY A 109 19.96 -16.00 8.80
CA GLY A 109 20.52 -17.24 9.33
C GLY A 109 19.71 -18.44 8.86
N TYR A 110 19.81 -18.83 7.60
CA TYR A 110 19.49 -20.18 7.18
C TYR A 110 20.66 -21.08 7.58
N GLY A 111 20.74 -21.39 8.86
CA GLY A 111 21.61 -22.45 9.38
C GLY A 111 20.96 -23.81 9.13
N TYR A 112 21.25 -24.44 8.00
CA TYR A 112 21.09 -25.89 7.87
C TYR A 112 22.19 -26.57 8.74
N GLY A 113 21.89 -26.84 9.98
CA GLY A 113 22.69 -27.67 10.82
C GLY A 113 22.43 -29.16 10.49
N TYR A 114 23.26 -29.75 9.64
CA TYR A 114 23.39 -31.20 9.60
C TYR A 114 24.18 -31.60 10.84
N GLY A 115 23.51 -32.22 11.79
CA GLY A 115 24.17 -32.91 12.89
C GLY A 115 24.90 -34.16 12.36
N GLU A 116 26.22 -34.16 12.41
CA GLU A 116 26.98 -35.39 12.33
C GLU A 116 26.90 -36.10 13.68
N ASP A 117 26.30 -37.29 13.64
CA ASP A 117 26.33 -38.31 14.67
C ASP A 117 27.72 -38.92 14.68
N ASN A 118 28.53 -38.65 15.71
CA ASN A 118 29.74 -39.40 15.97
C ASN A 118 29.59 -40.15 17.28
N GLY A 119 29.21 -41.41 17.14
CA GLY A 119 29.31 -42.40 18.19
C GLY A 119 30.75 -42.67 18.65
N LYS A 120 30.94 -42.68 19.94
CA LYS A 120 31.74 -43.61 20.70
C LYS A 120 31.38 -43.52 22.18
#